data_916ff6115f7d955f20b2efb76c575178
#
_entry.id   916ff6115f7d955f20b2efb76c575178
#
_cell.length_a   1.000
_cell.length_b   1.000
_cell.length_c   1.000
_cell.angle_alpha   90.00
_cell.angle_beta   90.00
_cell.angle_gamma   90.00
#
_symmetry.space_group_name_H-M   'P 1'
#
loop_
_entity.id
_entity.type
_entity.pdbx_description
1 polymer ?
#
loop_
_entity_poly.entity_id
_entity_poly.type
_entity_poly.pdbx_seq_one_letter_code
_entity_poly.pdbx_strand_id
1 'polypeptide(L)'
;YIIQFPNIAKKLIEFPVEWFLDDWPLFEMKQKSPSSVFETWKAQFDALLEMEDIQEGYRVFNLTLHPSCSGHAYRIRLLDRLIEHMKLAGAKFSKMGDVAESILAKEK
;
A
#
# COMPACT_ATOMS: atom_id res chain seq x y z
N TYR A 1 8.22 -2.54 -8.69
CA TYR A 1 9.38 -2.90 -9.54
C TYR A 1 8.93 -3.67 -10.78
N ILE A 2 9.58 -3.40 -11.88
CA ILE A 2 9.38 -4.15 -13.12
C ILE A 2 10.41 -5.26 -13.19
N ILE A 3 9.97 -6.51 -13.32
CA ILE A 3 10.84 -7.67 -13.46
C ILE A 3 10.81 -8.11 -14.91
N GLN A 4 11.99 -8.16 -15.53
CA GLN A 4 12.18 -8.61 -16.89
C GLN A 4 12.97 -9.91 -16.91
N PHE A 5 12.40 -10.95 -17.48
CA PHE A 5 13.10 -12.24 -17.63
C PHE A 5 13.90 -12.26 -18.92
N PRO A 6 15.16 -12.78 -18.91
CA PRO A 6 16.04 -12.71 -20.07
C PRO A 6 15.50 -13.38 -21.33
N ASN A 7 14.75 -14.46 -21.19
CA ASN A 7 14.29 -15.28 -22.32
C ASN A 7 12.77 -15.25 -22.53
N ILE A 8 12.07 -14.30 -21.88
CA ILE A 8 10.63 -14.21 -21.98
C ILE A 8 10.27 -12.76 -22.28
N ALA A 9 9.47 -12.56 -23.32
CA ALA A 9 9.04 -11.22 -23.75
C ALA A 9 8.08 -10.53 -22.76
N LYS A 10 7.70 -11.19 -21.67
CA LYS A 10 6.77 -10.66 -20.67
C LYS A 10 7.51 -9.99 -19.52
N LYS A 11 6.94 -8.91 -19.05
CA LYS A 11 7.37 -8.22 -17.82
C LYS A 11 6.36 -8.51 -16.70
N LEU A 12 6.87 -8.58 -15.50
CA LEU A 12 6.04 -8.66 -14.28
C LEU A 12 6.21 -7.39 -13.45
N ILE A 13 5.15 -7.02 -12.75
CA ILE A 13 5.21 -5.93 -11.79
C ILE A 13 5.21 -6.53 -10.39
N GLU A 14 6.21 -6.18 -9.60
CA GLU A 14 6.28 -6.53 -8.19
C GLU A 14 5.76 -5.37 -7.35
N PHE A 15 4.83 -5.67 -6.45
CA PHE A 15 4.37 -4.77 -5.39
C PHE A 15 5.00 -5.25 -4.09
N PRO A 16 6.13 -4.67 -3.65
CA PRO A 16 6.83 -5.18 -2.47
C PRO A 16 5.99 -5.00 -1.20
N VAL A 17 6.08 -5.99 -0.32
CA VAL A 17 5.51 -5.91 1.02
C VAL A 17 6.49 -5.15 1.89
N GLU A 18 6.04 -4.02 2.43
CA GLU A 18 6.84 -3.22 3.34
C GLU A 18 6.56 -3.62 4.78
N TRP A 19 7.61 -3.79 5.56
CA TRP A 19 7.50 -4.26 6.94
C TRP A 19 6.60 -3.35 7.79
N PHE A 20 6.69 -2.04 7.60
CA PHE A 20 5.89 -1.06 8.33
C PHE A 20 4.50 -0.83 7.73
N LEU A 21 4.21 -1.37 6.55
CA LEU A 21 2.89 -1.37 5.91
C LEU A 21 2.28 -2.77 5.92
N ASP A 22 2.50 -3.50 7.00
CA ASP A 22 1.97 -4.83 7.22
C ASP A 22 1.44 -4.88 8.65
N ASP A 23 0.21 -5.34 8.82
CA ASP A 23 -0.45 -5.35 10.13
C ASP A 23 0.23 -6.29 11.13
N TRP A 24 0.71 -7.44 10.68
CA TRP A 24 1.29 -8.45 11.56
C TRP A 24 2.52 -7.94 12.33
N PRO A 25 3.56 -7.38 11.66
CA PRO A 25 4.71 -6.86 12.39
C PRO A 25 4.37 -5.80 13.43
N LEU A 26 3.46 -4.91 13.11
CA LEU A 26 3.13 -3.78 13.99
C LEU A 26 2.24 -4.19 15.16
N PHE A 27 1.20 -4.98 14.91
CA PHE A 27 0.27 -5.38 15.97
C PHE A 27 0.75 -6.59 16.76
N GLU A 28 1.21 -7.63 16.08
CA GLU A 28 1.49 -8.92 16.75
C GLU A 28 2.94 -9.05 17.21
N MET A 29 3.90 -8.53 16.47
CA MET A 29 5.30 -8.62 16.83
C MET A 29 5.74 -7.48 17.75
N LYS A 30 5.39 -6.24 17.40
CA LYS A 30 5.78 -5.04 18.16
C LYS A 30 4.71 -4.58 19.15
N GLN A 31 3.52 -5.16 19.10
CA GLN A 31 2.40 -4.85 19.99
C GLN A 31 2.10 -3.34 20.08
N LYS A 32 2.14 -2.67 18.92
CA LYS A 32 1.85 -1.25 18.87
C LYS A 32 0.34 -0.98 19.05
N SER A 33 0.02 0.18 19.64
CA SER A 33 -1.36 0.62 19.80
C SER A 33 -2.00 0.92 18.44
N PRO A 34 -3.35 0.83 18.34
CA PRO A 34 -4.04 1.19 17.09
C PRO A 34 -3.75 2.61 16.62
N SER A 35 -3.67 3.58 17.54
CA SER A 35 -3.34 4.96 17.18
C SER A 35 -1.92 5.10 16.60
N SER A 36 -0.95 4.38 17.15
CA SER A 36 0.43 4.37 16.66
C SER A 36 0.52 3.78 15.25
N VAL A 37 -0.19 2.68 15.00
CA VAL A 37 -0.26 2.06 13.68
C VAL A 37 -0.92 3.01 12.67
N PHE A 38 -2.02 3.63 13.05
CA PHE A 38 -2.71 4.61 12.22
C PHE A 38 -1.79 5.76 11.81
N GLU A 39 -1.07 6.32 12.79
CA GLU A 39 -0.13 7.42 12.51
C GLU A 39 0.98 7.00 11.57
N THR A 40 1.53 5.79 11.74
CA THR A 40 2.58 5.26 10.87
C THR A 40 2.08 5.13 9.43
N TRP A 41 0.92 4.53 9.24
CA TRP A 41 0.36 4.29 7.91
C TRP A 41 -0.08 5.59 7.25
N LYS A 42 -0.69 6.49 8.02
CA LYS A 42 -1.08 7.81 7.52
C LYS A 42 0.12 8.63 7.10
N ALA A 43 1.19 8.62 7.91
CA ALA A 43 2.40 9.37 7.61
C ALA A 43 3.06 8.89 6.31
N GLN A 44 3.10 7.57 6.08
CA GLN A 44 3.63 7.02 4.84
C GLN A 44 2.79 7.41 3.64
N PHE A 45 1.47 7.35 3.76
CA PHE A 45 0.57 7.76 2.69
C PHE A 45 0.72 9.25 2.36
N ASP A 46 0.72 10.10 3.38
CA ASP A 46 0.85 11.54 3.19
C ASP A 46 2.20 11.92 2.57
N ALA A 47 3.27 11.28 3.04
CA ALA A 47 4.61 11.50 2.48
C ALA A 47 4.67 11.08 1.01
N LEU A 48 4.05 9.98 0.64
CA LEU A 48 4.01 9.51 -0.74
C LEU A 48 3.29 10.51 -1.66
N LEU A 49 2.24 11.16 -1.16
CA LEU A 49 1.54 12.21 -1.91
C LEU A 49 2.40 13.46 -2.14
N GLU A 50 3.25 13.77 -1.18
CA GLU A 50 4.10 14.97 -1.20
C GLU A 50 5.38 14.80 -2.02
N MET A 51 5.76 13.58 -2.35
CA MET A 51 6.98 13.31 -3.13
C MET A 51 6.81 13.76 -4.58
N GLU A 52 7.65 14.71 -4.98
CA GLU A 52 7.64 15.27 -6.34
C GLU A 52 8.43 14.43 -7.35
N ASP A 53 9.40 13.65 -6.86
CA ASP A 53 10.32 12.87 -7.69
C ASP A 53 9.69 11.61 -8.29
N ILE A 54 8.51 11.22 -7.83
CA ILE A 54 7.84 10.02 -8.29
C ILE A 54 6.94 10.38 -9.47
N GLN A 55 7.11 9.66 -10.57
CA GLN A 55 6.20 9.78 -11.71
C GLN A 55 4.78 9.50 -11.28
N GLU A 56 3.85 10.34 -11.73
CA GLU A 56 2.46 10.30 -11.28
C GLU A 56 1.81 8.91 -11.35
N GLY A 57 2.10 8.12 -12.34
CA GLY A 57 1.54 6.77 -12.48
C GLY A 57 2.18 5.70 -11.59
N TYR A 58 3.16 6.04 -10.76
CA TYR A 58 3.88 5.09 -9.91
C TYR A 58 3.70 5.33 -8.42
N ARG A 59 2.79 6.22 -8.04
CA ARG A 59 2.44 6.41 -6.63
C ARG A 59 1.48 5.32 -6.18
N VAL A 60 2.03 4.24 -5.68
CA VAL A 60 1.26 3.09 -5.22
C VAL A 60 1.50 2.89 -3.72
N PHE A 61 0.39 2.88 -2.98
CA PHE A 61 0.40 2.56 -1.55
C PHE A 61 -0.10 1.13 -1.39
N ASN A 62 0.79 0.24 -0.97
CA ASN A 62 0.49 -1.17 -0.80
C ASN A 62 0.48 -1.54 0.67
N LEU A 63 -0.72 -1.75 1.22
CA LEU A 63 -0.92 -2.12 2.61
C LEU A 63 -1.29 -3.61 2.69
N THR A 64 -0.52 -4.36 3.47
CA THR A 64 -0.74 -5.79 3.66
C THR A 64 -1.53 -6.04 4.94
N LEU A 65 -2.64 -6.73 4.81
CA LEU A 65 -3.55 -7.02 5.92
C LEU A 65 -3.85 -8.51 6.01
N HIS A 66 -3.95 -8.99 7.24
CA HIS A 66 -4.36 -10.36 7.53
C HIS A 66 -5.69 -10.32 8.28
N PRO A 67 -6.75 -10.96 7.80
CA PRO A 67 -8.07 -10.91 8.47
C PRO A 67 -8.01 -11.33 9.94
N SER A 68 -7.19 -12.31 10.27
CA SER A 68 -7.01 -12.77 11.65
C SER A 68 -6.32 -11.73 12.55
N CYS A 69 -5.58 -10.80 11.96
CA CYS A 69 -4.88 -9.72 12.68
C CYS A 69 -5.72 -8.45 12.73
N SER A 70 -6.10 -7.92 11.57
CA SER A 70 -6.85 -6.66 11.47
C SER A 70 -8.36 -6.80 11.64
N GLY A 71 -8.90 -8.01 11.70
CA GLY A 71 -10.33 -8.27 11.78
C GLY A 71 -10.97 -8.03 13.16
N HIS A 72 -10.23 -7.47 14.12
CA HIS A 72 -10.78 -7.10 15.43
C HIS A 72 -11.46 -5.73 15.37
N ALA A 73 -12.55 -5.56 16.11
CA ALA A 73 -13.37 -4.36 16.05
C ALA A 73 -12.56 -3.05 16.18
N TYR A 74 -11.65 -2.99 17.16
CA TYR A 74 -10.85 -1.80 17.40
C TYR A 74 -9.83 -1.53 16.28
N ARG A 75 -9.37 -2.56 15.60
CA ARG A 75 -8.45 -2.43 14.46
C ARG A 75 -9.19 -2.10 13.17
N ILE A 76 -10.40 -2.62 12.99
CA ILE A 76 -11.27 -2.27 11.87
C ILE A 76 -11.62 -0.78 11.90
N ARG A 77 -11.86 -0.23 13.08
CA ARG A 77 -12.13 1.21 13.25
C ARG A 77 -10.96 2.06 12.75
N LEU A 78 -9.74 1.64 13.03
CA LEU A 78 -8.53 2.31 12.52
C LEU A 78 -8.47 2.25 11.00
N LEU A 79 -8.74 1.09 10.41
CA LEU A 79 -8.74 0.93 8.95
C LEU A 79 -9.79 1.80 8.29
N ASP A 80 -10.98 1.89 8.88
CA ASP A 80 -12.06 2.72 8.37
C ASP A 80 -11.64 4.20 8.32
N ARG A 81 -11.00 4.69 9.36
CA ARG A 81 -10.47 6.05 9.41
C ARG A 81 -9.36 6.29 8.38
N LEU A 82 -8.48 5.32 8.20
CA LEU A 82 -7.40 5.42 7.22
C LEU A 82 -7.95 5.45 5.80
N ILE A 83 -8.90 4.58 5.49
CA ILE A 83 -9.54 4.53 4.18
C ILE A 83 -10.25 5.85 3.89
N GLU A 84 -10.96 6.40 4.87
CA GLU A 84 -11.63 7.70 4.71
C GLU A 84 -10.60 8.80 4.43
N HIS A 85 -9.52 8.85 5.17
CA HIS A 85 -8.44 9.81 4.96
C HIS A 85 -7.88 9.71 3.54
N MET A 86 -7.60 8.50 3.07
CA MET A 86 -7.07 8.28 1.73
C MET A 86 -8.07 8.67 0.63
N LYS A 87 -9.35 8.36 0.82
CA LYS A 87 -10.41 8.73 -0.13
C LYS A 87 -10.55 10.25 -0.24
N LEU A 88 -10.53 10.95 0.88
CA LEU A 88 -10.62 12.41 0.91
C LEU A 88 -9.41 13.06 0.25
N ALA A 89 -8.26 12.42 0.30
CA ALA A 89 -7.04 12.88 -0.37
C ALA A 89 -6.99 12.53 -1.87
N GLY A 90 -8.00 11.85 -2.38
CA GLY A 90 -8.11 11.51 -3.81
C GLY A 90 -7.51 10.17 -4.20
N ALA A 91 -7.22 9.28 -3.25
CA ALA A 91 -6.70 7.96 -3.56
C ALA A 91 -7.70 7.12 -4.35
N LYS A 92 -7.19 6.39 -5.32
CA LYS A 92 -7.96 5.42 -6.09
C LYS A 92 -7.67 4.01 -5.56
N PHE A 93 -8.71 3.31 -5.16
CA PHE A 93 -8.59 1.92 -4.72
C PHE A 93 -8.74 1.01 -5.92
N SER A 94 -7.73 0.21 -6.19
CA SER A 94 -7.67 -0.61 -7.41
C SER A 94 -7.13 -2.01 -7.10
N LYS A 95 -7.47 -2.96 -7.95
CA LYS A 95 -6.86 -4.29 -7.91
C LYS A 95 -5.43 -4.21 -8.41
N MET A 96 -4.55 -5.05 -7.86
CA MET A 96 -3.13 -5.07 -8.27
C MET A 96 -2.96 -5.33 -9.77
N GLY A 97 -3.78 -6.22 -10.34
CA GLY A 97 -3.74 -6.49 -11.78
C GLY A 97 -4.00 -5.26 -12.63
N ASP A 98 -4.99 -4.46 -12.25
CA ASP A 98 -5.33 -3.23 -12.98
C ASP A 98 -4.21 -2.20 -12.88
N VAL A 99 -3.61 -2.06 -11.69
CA VAL A 99 -2.46 -1.17 -11.50
C VAL A 99 -1.27 -1.65 -12.33
N ALA A 100 -0.99 -2.94 -12.32
CA ALA A 100 0.11 -3.53 -13.09
C ALA A 100 -0.08 -3.27 -14.60
N GLU A 101 -1.27 -3.47 -15.12
CA GLU A 101 -1.57 -3.18 -16.52
C GLU A 101 -1.37 -1.70 -16.87
N SER A 102 -1.78 -0.81 -15.98
CA SER A 102 -1.59 0.63 -16.14
C SER A 102 -0.11 1.00 -16.19
N ILE A 103 0.72 0.43 -15.31
CA ILE A 103 2.16 0.67 -15.30
C ILE A 103 2.81 0.14 -16.58
N LEU A 104 2.49 -1.07 -16.98
CA LEU A 104 3.05 -1.68 -18.21
C LEU A 104 2.66 -0.91 -19.47
N ALA A 105 1.45 -0.34 -19.50
CA ALA A 105 1.01 0.48 -20.62
C ALA A 105 1.84 1.77 -20.78
N LYS A 106 2.31 2.34 -19.69
CA LYS A 106 3.14 3.56 -19.68
C LYS A 106 4.59 3.30 -20.08
N GLU A 107 5.05 2.04 -20.02
CA GLU A 107 6.40 1.65 -20.36
C GLU A 107 6.61 1.44 -21.89
N LYS A 108 5.58 1.56 -22.69
CA LYS A 108 5.65 1.40 -24.14
C LYS A 108 6.15 2.65 -24.84
#